data_058081fed8208658774cfe5904ae8ade
#
_entry.id   058081fed8208658774cfe5904ae8ade
#
_cell.length_a   1.000
_cell.length_b   1.000
_cell.length_c   1.000
_cell.angle_alpha   90.00
_cell.angle_beta   90.00
_cell.angle_gamma   90.00
#
_symmetry.space_group_name_H-M   'P 1'
#
loop_
_entity.id
_entity.type
_entity.pdbx_description
1 polymer ?
#
loop_
_entity_poly.entity_id
_entity_poly.type
_entity_poly.pdbx_seq_one_letter_code
_entity_poly.pdbx_strand_id
1 'polypeptide(L)'
;GQAFADAGADIIFIESPESVDEMAEIGRRIDKPLLANIVVGGSTPLLSEKELADLGYQLAIFPGSAFLAMGAAVESVYAHIKTTGSTESLDTPLYEFQAFNQLMGFDKVWAFEKAWLSQD
;
A
#
# COMPACT_ATOMS: atom_id res chain seq x y z
N GLY A 1 4.50 -11.84 21.74
CA GLY A 1 5.22 -10.57 21.45
C GLY A 1 6.27 -10.27 22.47
N GLN A 2 5.95 -10.40 23.76
CA GLN A 2 6.92 -10.14 24.84
C GLN A 2 8.13 -11.08 24.76
N ALA A 3 7.91 -12.36 24.51
CA ALA A 3 9.03 -13.31 24.38
C ALA A 3 9.95 -12.99 23.21
N PHE A 4 9.45 -12.46 22.10
CA PHE A 4 10.26 -11.98 21.00
C PHE A 4 11.03 -10.71 21.35
N ALA A 5 10.39 -9.77 22.04
CA ALA A 5 11.04 -8.56 22.52
C ALA A 5 12.22 -8.89 23.47
N ASP A 6 12.00 -9.82 24.41
CA ASP A 6 13.01 -10.29 25.37
C ASP A 6 14.15 -11.03 24.66
N ALA A 7 13.87 -11.73 23.57
CA ALA A 7 14.86 -12.39 22.72
C ALA A 7 15.66 -11.45 21.82
N GLY A 8 15.35 -10.14 21.83
CA GLY A 8 16.12 -9.11 21.12
C GLY A 8 15.53 -8.65 19.78
N ALA A 9 14.25 -8.89 19.51
CA ALA A 9 13.59 -8.31 18.33
C ALA A 9 13.55 -6.78 18.44
N ASP A 10 13.84 -6.09 17.35
CA ASP A 10 13.82 -4.62 17.26
C ASP A 10 12.43 -4.04 17.10
N ILE A 11 11.55 -4.76 16.41
CA ILE A 11 10.17 -4.39 16.12
C ILE A 11 9.28 -5.59 16.39
N ILE A 12 8.12 -5.37 17.01
CA ILE A 12 7.14 -6.42 17.28
C ILE A 12 5.91 -6.23 16.40
N PHE A 13 5.52 -7.30 15.76
CA PHE A 13 4.31 -7.42 14.97
C PHE A 13 3.40 -8.48 15.58
N ILE A 14 2.19 -8.07 15.99
CA ILE A 14 1.12 -8.97 16.45
C ILE A 14 0.06 -9.00 15.36
N GLU A 15 -0.15 -10.19 14.78
CA GLU A 15 -1.11 -10.38 13.70
C GLU A 15 -2.54 -10.31 14.21
N SER A 16 -3.38 -9.57 13.48
CA SER A 16 -4.85 -9.57 13.61
C SER A 16 -5.41 -9.31 15.02
N PRO A 17 -5.00 -8.25 15.74
CA PRO A 17 -5.79 -7.83 16.90
C PRO A 17 -7.21 -7.45 16.43
N GLU A 18 -8.23 -7.89 17.16
CA GLU A 18 -9.63 -7.80 16.73
C GLU A 18 -10.38 -6.59 17.29
N SER A 19 -9.74 -5.84 18.18
CA SER A 19 -10.34 -4.66 18.78
C SER A 19 -9.33 -3.57 19.10
N VAL A 20 -9.83 -2.33 19.24
CA VAL A 20 -9.02 -1.19 19.72
C VAL A 20 -8.49 -1.44 21.12
N ASP A 21 -9.27 -2.10 21.98
CA ASP A 21 -8.87 -2.42 23.36
C ASP A 21 -7.70 -3.42 23.38
N GLU A 22 -7.72 -4.42 22.49
CA GLU A 22 -6.57 -5.34 22.32
C GLU A 22 -5.33 -4.60 21.85
N MET A 23 -5.48 -3.72 20.86
CA MET A 23 -4.37 -2.89 20.36
C MET A 23 -3.79 -1.99 21.45
N ALA A 24 -4.65 -1.38 22.26
CA ALA A 24 -4.24 -0.58 23.42
C ALA A 24 -3.49 -1.42 24.48
N GLU A 25 -3.95 -2.65 24.71
CA GLU A 25 -3.30 -3.57 25.65
C GLU A 25 -1.91 -4.00 25.13
N ILE A 26 -1.78 -4.29 23.84
CA ILE A 26 -0.50 -4.59 23.20
C ILE A 26 0.46 -3.41 23.36
N GLY A 27 0.01 -2.18 23.07
CA GLY A 27 0.80 -0.96 23.19
C GLY A 27 1.27 -0.67 24.63
N ARG A 28 0.47 -1.03 25.62
CA ARG A 28 0.84 -0.85 27.04
C ARG A 28 1.83 -1.89 27.55
N ARG A 29 1.84 -3.11 26.97
CA ARG A 29 2.63 -4.23 27.48
C ARG A 29 3.98 -4.38 26.82
N ILE A 30 4.11 -3.96 25.57
CA ILE A 30 5.32 -4.21 24.79
C ILE A 30 6.13 -2.92 24.70
N ASP A 31 7.31 -2.93 25.30
CA ASP A 31 8.28 -1.83 25.28
C ASP A 31 9.23 -1.95 24.08
N LYS A 32 8.68 -2.12 22.88
CA LYS A 32 9.40 -2.14 21.61
C LYS A 32 8.55 -1.44 20.55
N PRO A 33 9.14 -0.91 19.49
CA PRO A 33 8.38 -0.42 18.36
C PRO A 33 7.39 -1.46 17.86
N LEU A 34 6.12 -1.04 17.70
CA LEU A 34 5.04 -1.89 17.22
C LEU A 34 4.69 -1.58 15.78
N LEU A 35 4.44 -2.64 15.02
CA LEU A 35 3.93 -2.56 13.65
C LEU A 35 2.47 -3.01 13.62
N ALA A 36 1.61 -2.19 12.99
CA ALA A 36 0.22 -2.54 12.68
C ALA A 36 0.07 -2.93 11.20
N ASN A 37 -0.66 -3.99 10.92
CA ASN A 37 -1.07 -4.39 9.59
C ASN A 37 -2.54 -4.00 9.36
N ILE A 38 -2.77 -2.96 8.55
CA ILE A 38 -4.09 -2.38 8.30
C ILE A 38 -4.62 -2.87 6.96
N VAL A 39 -5.59 -3.78 7.01
CA VAL A 39 -6.17 -4.40 5.81
C VAL A 39 -7.66 -4.13 5.74
N VAL A 40 -8.11 -3.47 4.67
CA VAL A 40 -9.54 -3.27 4.41
C VAL A 40 -10.24 -4.63 4.27
N GLY A 41 -11.27 -4.87 5.08
CA GLY A 41 -11.96 -6.16 5.14
C GLY A 41 -11.28 -7.22 6.01
N GLY A 42 -10.17 -6.91 6.66
CA GLY A 42 -9.51 -7.76 7.66
C GLY A 42 -10.15 -7.67 9.04
N SER A 43 -9.56 -8.35 10.04
CA SER A 43 -10.06 -8.40 11.43
C SER A 43 -9.64 -7.17 12.23
N THR A 44 -8.47 -6.61 11.92
CA THR A 44 -7.91 -5.46 12.66
C THR A 44 -8.70 -4.18 12.37
N PRO A 45 -9.07 -3.39 13.39
CA PRO A 45 -9.74 -2.11 13.21
C PRO A 45 -8.97 -1.17 12.28
N LEU A 46 -9.70 -0.50 11.38
CA LEU A 46 -9.13 0.53 10.50
C LEU A 46 -8.94 1.82 11.29
N LEU A 47 -7.72 2.11 11.66
CA LEU A 47 -7.33 3.27 12.43
C LEU A 47 -6.44 4.20 11.61
N SER A 48 -6.55 5.49 11.88
CA SER A 48 -5.67 6.52 11.32
C SER A 48 -4.26 6.45 11.94
N GLU A 49 -3.29 7.08 11.28
CA GLU A 49 -1.93 7.25 11.81
C GLU A 49 -1.94 7.79 13.24
N LYS A 50 -2.75 8.83 13.49
CA LYS A 50 -2.84 9.44 14.82
C LYS A 50 -3.37 8.47 15.86
N GLU A 51 -4.44 7.74 15.56
CA GLU A 51 -5.02 6.76 16.48
C GLU A 51 -4.03 5.63 16.78
N LEU A 52 -3.32 5.15 15.78
CA LEU A 52 -2.26 4.14 15.96
C LEU A 52 -1.12 4.66 16.83
N ALA A 53 -0.69 5.91 16.62
CA ALA A 53 0.35 6.53 17.46
C ALA A 53 -0.10 6.69 18.91
N ASP A 54 -1.35 7.12 19.13
CA ASP A 54 -1.95 7.26 20.47
C ASP A 54 -2.03 5.89 21.21
N LEU A 55 -2.13 4.77 20.46
CA LEU A 55 -2.10 3.41 20.99
C LEU A 55 -0.69 2.83 21.16
N GLY A 56 0.35 3.58 20.78
CA GLY A 56 1.74 3.16 20.92
C GLY A 56 2.33 2.40 19.73
N TYR A 57 1.73 2.48 18.54
CA TYR A 57 2.28 1.93 17.30
C TYR A 57 3.12 2.98 16.57
N GLN A 58 4.32 2.60 16.12
CA GLN A 58 5.26 3.46 15.39
C GLN A 58 5.27 3.19 13.89
N LEU A 59 4.78 2.03 13.46
CA LEU A 59 4.77 1.59 12.07
C LEU A 59 3.40 1.09 11.68
N ALA A 60 2.99 1.37 10.44
CA ALA A 60 1.80 0.78 9.84
C ALA A 60 2.09 0.36 8.40
N ILE A 61 1.56 -0.79 8.00
CA ILE A 61 1.57 -1.26 6.62
C ILE A 61 0.14 -1.40 6.11
N PHE A 62 -0.05 -1.11 4.83
CA PHE A 62 -1.34 -1.18 4.13
C PHE A 62 -1.20 -2.08 2.89
N PRO A 63 -0.97 -3.38 3.05
CA PRO A 63 -0.52 -4.25 1.96
C PRO A 63 -1.59 -4.46 0.88
N GLY A 64 -2.86 -4.36 1.23
CA GLY A 64 -3.96 -4.63 0.32
C GLY A 64 -4.53 -3.42 -0.40
N SER A 65 -4.40 -2.20 0.13
CA SER A 65 -5.19 -1.05 -0.32
C SER A 65 -4.96 -0.70 -1.78
N ALA A 66 -3.71 -0.52 -2.20
CA ALA A 66 -3.38 -0.21 -3.59
C ALA A 66 -3.66 -1.39 -4.52
N PHE A 67 -3.40 -2.61 -4.07
CA PHE A 67 -3.63 -3.84 -4.84
C PHE A 67 -5.11 -4.07 -5.12
N LEU A 68 -5.97 -3.90 -4.12
CA LEU A 68 -7.42 -4.02 -4.26
C LEU A 68 -7.98 -2.93 -5.17
N ALA A 69 -7.50 -1.69 -5.04
CA ALA A 69 -7.87 -0.59 -5.93
C ALA A 69 -7.48 -0.87 -7.38
N MET A 70 -6.27 -1.39 -7.60
CA MET A 70 -5.81 -1.81 -8.93
C MET A 70 -6.71 -2.91 -9.51
N GLY A 71 -7.05 -3.93 -8.71
CA GLY A 71 -7.93 -5.02 -9.12
C GLY A 71 -9.30 -4.51 -9.59
N ALA A 72 -9.93 -3.64 -8.81
CA ALA A 72 -11.22 -3.04 -9.15
C ALA A 72 -11.14 -2.18 -10.43
N ALA A 73 -10.08 -1.38 -10.59
CA ALA A 73 -9.88 -0.57 -11.78
C ALA A 73 -9.68 -1.45 -13.04
N VAL A 74 -8.85 -2.48 -12.96
CA VAL A 74 -8.60 -3.41 -14.06
C VAL A 74 -9.86 -4.17 -14.47
N GLU A 75 -10.62 -4.68 -13.49
CA GLU A 75 -11.91 -5.33 -13.73
C GLU A 75 -12.88 -4.41 -14.46
N SER A 76 -13.04 -3.17 -13.98
CA SER A 76 -13.91 -2.16 -14.60
C SER A 76 -13.52 -1.85 -16.04
N VAL A 77 -12.23 -1.64 -16.32
CA VAL A 77 -11.72 -1.37 -17.67
C VAL A 77 -12.03 -2.53 -18.62
N TYR A 78 -11.73 -3.77 -18.22
CA TYR A 78 -11.98 -4.93 -19.08
C TYR A 78 -13.48 -5.24 -19.27
N ALA A 79 -14.31 -5.01 -18.25
CA ALA A 79 -15.77 -5.13 -18.38
C ALA A 79 -16.32 -4.12 -19.39
N HIS A 80 -15.84 -2.87 -19.35
CA HIS A 80 -16.21 -1.84 -20.30
C HIS A 80 -15.82 -2.22 -21.74
N ILE A 81 -14.56 -2.59 -21.96
CA ILE A 81 -14.07 -3.01 -23.29
C ILE A 81 -14.86 -4.21 -23.82
N LYS A 82 -15.13 -5.21 -22.96
CA LYS A 82 -15.92 -6.38 -23.35
C LYS A 82 -17.33 -6.01 -23.80
N THR A 83 -17.93 -4.99 -23.19
CA THR A 83 -19.30 -4.56 -23.49
C THR A 83 -19.38 -3.64 -24.70
N THR A 84 -18.43 -2.72 -24.84
CA THR A 84 -18.48 -1.64 -25.86
C THR A 84 -17.57 -1.86 -27.04
N GLY A 85 -16.53 -2.69 -26.89
CA GLY A 85 -15.45 -2.85 -27.87
C GLY A 85 -14.49 -1.65 -27.94
N SER A 86 -14.55 -0.71 -26.98
CA SER A 86 -13.83 0.56 -26.97
C SER A 86 -13.37 0.93 -25.57
N THR A 87 -12.43 1.89 -25.49
CA THR A 87 -12.09 2.60 -24.26
C THR A 87 -12.69 4.01 -24.20
N GLU A 88 -13.52 4.37 -25.19
CA GLU A 88 -14.22 5.64 -25.20
C GLU A 88 -15.24 5.69 -24.07
N SER A 89 -15.37 6.85 -23.42
CA SER A 89 -16.32 7.07 -22.32
C SER A 89 -16.12 6.12 -21.12
N LEU A 90 -14.87 5.77 -20.82
CA LEU A 90 -14.51 4.97 -19.67
C LEU A 90 -14.74 5.79 -18.38
N ASP A 91 -15.52 5.26 -17.44
CA ASP A 91 -15.75 5.92 -16.13
C ASP A 91 -14.54 5.80 -15.21
N THR A 92 -13.71 4.76 -15.40
CA THR A 92 -12.49 4.54 -14.61
C THR A 92 -11.45 5.61 -14.98
N PRO A 93 -10.94 6.40 -14.02
CA PRO A 93 -9.90 7.36 -14.28
C PRO A 93 -8.64 6.67 -14.84
N LEU A 94 -8.13 7.20 -15.95
CA LEU A 94 -6.86 6.76 -16.52
C LEU A 94 -5.77 7.78 -16.21
N TYR A 95 -4.56 7.29 -16.05
CA TYR A 95 -3.38 8.15 -16.00
C TYR A 95 -3.20 8.84 -17.36
N GLU A 96 -2.78 10.11 -17.37
CA GLU A 96 -2.33 10.72 -18.61
C GLU A 96 -1.05 10.01 -19.09
N PHE A 97 -0.97 9.71 -20.40
CA PHE A 97 0.03 8.81 -20.95
C PHE A 97 1.47 9.29 -20.72
N GLN A 98 1.74 10.59 -20.91
CA GLN A 98 3.08 11.15 -20.71
C GLN A 98 3.45 11.19 -19.22
N ALA A 99 2.50 11.57 -18.36
CA ALA A 99 2.71 11.58 -16.91
C ALA A 99 2.97 10.17 -16.36
N PHE A 100 2.29 9.15 -16.92
CA PHE A 100 2.56 7.76 -16.55
C PHE A 100 3.96 7.30 -17.01
N ASN A 101 4.38 7.65 -18.21
CA ASN A 101 5.74 7.35 -18.68
C ASN A 101 6.81 7.99 -17.79
N GLN A 102 6.61 9.23 -17.36
CA GLN A 102 7.52 9.92 -16.43
C GLN A 102 7.56 9.21 -15.07
N LEU A 103 6.39 8.81 -14.53
CA LEU A 103 6.31 8.04 -13.29
C LEU A 103 7.09 6.72 -13.39
N MET A 104 7.03 6.05 -14.54
CA MET A 104 7.75 4.81 -14.82
C MET A 104 9.25 5.02 -15.11
N GLY A 105 9.73 6.27 -15.17
CA GLY A 105 11.13 6.61 -15.36
C GLY A 105 11.59 6.59 -16.83
N PHE A 106 10.68 6.69 -17.79
CA PHE A 106 11.01 6.69 -19.23
C PHE A 106 11.93 7.84 -19.65
N ASP A 107 11.95 8.94 -18.91
CA ASP A 107 12.91 10.04 -19.15
C ASP A 107 14.36 9.54 -19.18
N LYS A 108 14.72 8.58 -18.33
CA LYS A 108 16.04 7.94 -18.30
C LYS A 108 16.27 7.06 -19.52
N VAL A 109 15.24 6.36 -19.99
CA VAL A 109 15.30 5.52 -21.21
C VAL A 109 15.54 6.40 -22.43
N TRP A 110 14.76 7.46 -22.58
CA TRP A 110 14.92 8.40 -23.70
C TRP A 110 16.26 9.14 -23.68
N ALA A 111 16.75 9.51 -22.51
CA ALA A 111 18.09 10.10 -22.38
C ALA A 111 19.20 9.10 -22.79
N PHE A 112 19.06 7.84 -22.41
CA PHE A 112 19.96 6.77 -22.81
C PHE A 112 19.94 6.54 -24.31
N GLU A 113 18.77 6.39 -24.91
CA GLU A 113 18.63 6.23 -26.38
C GLU A 113 19.25 7.39 -27.15
N LYS A 114 18.99 8.62 -26.72
CA LYS A 114 19.57 9.81 -27.35
C LYS A 114 21.09 9.83 -27.27
N ALA A 115 21.67 9.42 -26.14
CA ALA A 115 23.12 9.35 -25.97
C ALA A 115 23.77 8.30 -26.87
N TRP A 116 23.07 7.19 -27.15
CA TRP A 116 23.57 6.13 -28.04
C TRP A 116 23.41 6.50 -29.52
N LEU A 117 22.27 7.05 -29.94
CA LEU A 117 22.00 7.46 -31.31
C LEU A 117 22.87 8.64 -31.77
N SER A 118 23.47 9.41 -30.87
CA SER A 118 24.36 10.52 -31.21
C SER A 118 25.83 10.12 -31.37
N GLN A 119 26.14 8.82 -31.36
CA GLN A 119 27.52 8.28 -31.56
C GLN A 119 27.81 7.84 -33.00
N ASP A 120 26.84 7.93 -33.92
CA ASP A 120 26.98 7.73 -35.39
C ASP A 120 26.99 9.09 -36.09
#